data_21b660aa3209ab60c6395f9afa14c259
#
_entry.id   21b660aa3209ab60c6395f9afa14c259
#
_cell.length_a   1.000
_cell.length_b   1.000
_cell.length_c   1.000
_cell.angle_alpha   90.00
_cell.angle_beta   90.00
_cell.angle_gamma   90.00
#
_symmetry.space_group_name_H-M   'P 1'
#
loop_
_entity.id
_entity.type
_entity.pdbx_description
1 polymer ?
#
loop_
_entity_poly.entity_id
_entity_poly.type
_entity_poly.pdbx_seq_one_letter_code
_entity_poly.pdbx_strand_id
1 'polypeptide(L)'
;ASKAAGYVNKVRDRAQLPALGSVSMDDIKKEKRLELWMEGCRYQDLIRWGDAATVLAKRGQERPALYKDGRVSWDEQKNASAGFKSGKHELLPFPATEMNVNKNMTQNPGW
;
A
#
# COMPACT_ATOMS: atom_id res chain seq x y z
N ALA A 1 -19.81 -12.61 -5.12
CA ALA A 1 -20.22 -11.49 -4.23
C ALA A 1 -20.61 -11.98 -2.82
N SER A 2 -21.48 -13.01 -2.68
CA SER A 2 -21.96 -13.46 -1.35
C SER A 2 -20.87 -14.04 -0.45
N LYS A 3 -19.91 -14.81 -0.99
CA LYS A 3 -18.78 -15.34 -0.22
C LYS A 3 -17.88 -14.22 0.34
N ALA A 4 -17.60 -13.19 -0.46
CA ALA A 4 -16.78 -12.07 -0.03
C ALA A 4 -17.44 -11.30 1.12
N ALA A 5 -18.75 -11.02 1.00
CA ALA A 5 -19.52 -10.39 2.07
C ALA A 5 -19.48 -11.19 3.39
N GLY A 6 -19.58 -12.53 3.28
CA GLY A 6 -19.47 -13.41 4.46
C GLY A 6 -18.14 -13.29 5.19
N TYR A 7 -17.01 -13.19 4.47
CA TYR A 7 -15.68 -13.01 5.09
C TYR A 7 -15.49 -11.62 5.66
N VAL A 8 -15.85 -10.58 4.92
CA VAL A 8 -15.74 -9.18 5.38
C VAL A 8 -16.60 -8.97 6.62
N ASN A 9 -17.82 -9.50 6.64
CA ASN A 9 -18.72 -9.33 7.78
C ASN A 9 -18.26 -10.07 9.04
N LYS A 10 -17.49 -11.15 8.93
CA LYS A 10 -16.84 -11.76 10.10
C LYS A 10 -15.82 -10.83 10.77
N VAL A 11 -15.04 -10.11 9.96
CA VAL A 11 -14.08 -9.12 10.46
C VAL A 11 -14.82 -7.97 11.13
N ARG A 12 -15.85 -7.46 10.46
CA ARG A 12 -16.68 -6.36 10.98
C ARG A 12 -17.41 -6.71 12.26
N ASP A 13 -17.97 -7.92 12.35
CA ASP A 13 -18.65 -8.42 13.56
C ASP A 13 -17.70 -8.46 14.75
N ARG A 14 -16.48 -8.96 14.58
CA ARG A 14 -15.43 -8.92 15.61
C ARG A 14 -15.13 -7.49 16.08
N ALA A 15 -15.14 -6.53 15.15
CA ALA A 15 -14.94 -5.10 15.42
C ALA A 15 -16.21 -4.37 15.89
N GLN A 16 -17.32 -5.09 16.10
CA GLN A 16 -18.63 -4.55 16.49
C GLN A 16 -19.17 -3.50 15.48
N LEU A 17 -18.87 -3.70 14.20
CA LEU A 17 -19.33 -2.84 13.12
C LEU A 17 -20.54 -3.45 12.40
N PRO A 18 -21.47 -2.64 11.89
CA PRO A 18 -22.61 -3.13 11.13
C PRO A 18 -22.18 -3.96 9.92
N ALA A 19 -22.90 -5.04 9.65
CA ALA A 19 -22.70 -5.87 8.48
C ALA A 19 -23.00 -5.11 7.18
N LEU A 20 -22.26 -5.40 6.12
CA LEU A 20 -22.50 -4.90 4.78
C LEU A 20 -23.42 -5.88 4.02
N GLY A 21 -24.48 -5.37 3.40
CA GLY A 21 -25.40 -6.19 2.60
C GLY A 21 -24.77 -6.68 1.28
N SER A 22 -23.91 -5.86 0.69
CA SER A 22 -23.08 -6.20 -0.47
C SER A 22 -21.66 -5.68 -0.28
N VAL A 23 -20.70 -6.29 -0.96
CA VAL A 23 -19.28 -5.96 -0.83
C VAL A 23 -18.66 -5.80 -2.20
N SER A 24 -18.16 -4.61 -2.47
CA SER A 24 -17.35 -4.26 -3.64
C SER A 24 -15.86 -4.54 -3.39
N MET A 25 -15.03 -4.41 -4.44
CA MET A 25 -13.58 -4.47 -4.29
C MET A 25 -13.05 -3.32 -3.42
N ASP A 26 -13.66 -2.14 -3.53
CA ASP A 26 -13.25 -0.98 -2.73
C ASP A 26 -13.57 -1.17 -1.24
N ASP A 27 -14.69 -1.82 -0.92
CA ASP A 27 -14.99 -2.19 0.46
C ASP A 27 -13.96 -3.18 1.01
N ILE A 28 -13.56 -4.18 0.21
CA ILE A 28 -12.50 -5.13 0.61
C ILE A 28 -11.17 -4.43 0.83
N LYS A 29 -10.77 -3.54 -0.09
CA LYS A 29 -9.53 -2.76 0.04
C LYS A 29 -9.54 -1.87 1.28
N LYS A 30 -10.68 -1.22 1.56
CA LYS A 30 -10.87 -0.37 2.72
C LYS A 30 -10.83 -1.19 4.01
N GLU A 31 -11.59 -2.26 4.09
CA GLU A 31 -11.63 -3.12 5.28
C GLU A 31 -10.23 -3.70 5.58
N LYS A 32 -9.56 -4.23 4.57
CA LYS A 32 -8.20 -4.77 4.73
C LYS A 32 -7.20 -3.71 5.19
N ARG A 33 -7.32 -2.47 4.69
CA ARG A 33 -6.45 -1.36 5.10
C ARG A 33 -6.65 -1.01 6.58
N LEU A 34 -7.87 -1.03 7.06
CA LEU A 34 -8.19 -0.69 8.45
C LEU A 34 -7.81 -1.83 9.40
N GLU A 35 -8.14 -3.04 9.03
CA GLU A 35 -7.88 -4.26 9.82
C GLU A 35 -6.38 -4.51 10.02
N LEU A 36 -5.60 -4.40 8.94
CA LEU A 36 -4.17 -4.70 8.94
C LEU A 36 -3.30 -3.44 9.01
N TRP A 37 -3.83 -2.39 9.64
CA TRP A 37 -3.06 -1.16 9.83
C TRP A 37 -1.83 -1.43 10.72
N MET A 38 -0.67 -0.94 10.27
CA MET A 38 0.65 -1.14 10.92
C MET A 38 1.25 -2.56 10.81
N GLU A 39 0.62 -3.48 10.09
CA GLU A 39 1.15 -4.85 9.89
C GLU A 39 2.09 -5.00 8.69
N GLY A 40 2.46 -3.90 8.03
CA GLY A 40 3.44 -3.89 6.94
C GLY A 40 2.97 -4.44 5.60
N CYS A 41 1.76 -4.97 5.49
CA CYS A 41 1.26 -5.63 4.27
C CYS A 41 0.72 -4.66 3.19
N ARG A 42 0.55 -3.36 3.50
CA ARG A 42 -0.11 -2.38 2.64
C ARG A 42 0.57 -2.21 1.28
N TYR A 43 1.90 -2.21 1.26
CA TYR A 43 2.66 -2.02 0.03
C TYR A 43 2.44 -3.15 -0.98
N GLN A 44 2.52 -4.40 -0.52
CA GLN A 44 2.28 -5.58 -1.34
C GLN A 44 0.84 -5.62 -1.87
N ASP A 45 -0.12 -5.21 -1.07
CA ASP A 45 -1.51 -5.12 -1.49
C ASP A 45 -1.71 -4.09 -2.60
N LEU A 46 -1.11 -2.90 -2.48
CA LEU A 46 -1.20 -1.87 -3.50
C LEU A 46 -0.57 -2.31 -4.83
N ILE A 47 0.57 -3.01 -4.78
CA ILE A 47 1.19 -3.58 -5.98
C ILE A 47 0.28 -4.64 -6.60
N ARG A 48 -0.19 -5.59 -5.82
CA ARG A 48 -1.06 -6.69 -6.28
C ARG A 48 -2.37 -6.19 -6.90
N TRP A 49 -2.91 -5.08 -6.41
CA TRP A 49 -4.13 -4.47 -6.94
C TRP A 49 -3.88 -3.52 -8.11
N GLY A 50 -2.63 -3.20 -8.41
CA GLY A 50 -2.27 -2.20 -9.43
C GLY A 50 -2.49 -0.75 -9.00
N ASP A 51 -2.74 -0.51 -7.72
CA ASP A 51 -3.04 0.82 -7.18
C ASP A 51 -1.79 1.60 -6.75
N ALA A 52 -0.63 0.96 -6.71
CA ALA A 52 0.59 1.53 -6.11
C ALA A 52 1.01 2.85 -6.79
N ALA A 53 1.01 2.88 -8.11
CA ALA A 53 1.41 4.08 -8.87
C ALA A 53 0.53 5.29 -8.55
N THR A 54 -0.77 5.08 -8.36
CA THR A 54 -1.71 6.17 -8.03
C THR A 54 -1.63 6.58 -6.57
N VAL A 55 -1.68 5.59 -5.66
CA VAL A 55 -1.79 5.86 -4.21
C VAL A 55 -0.47 6.35 -3.63
N LEU A 56 0.67 5.92 -4.18
CA LEU A 56 2.00 6.27 -3.69
C LEU A 56 2.71 7.34 -4.52
N ALA A 57 2.07 7.91 -5.55
CA ALA A 57 2.68 8.89 -6.44
C ALA A 57 3.37 10.04 -5.69
N LYS A 58 2.72 10.56 -4.65
CA LYS A 58 3.21 11.71 -3.88
C LYS A 58 3.92 11.33 -2.56
N ARG A 59 4.08 10.04 -2.27
CA ARG A 59 4.76 9.61 -1.04
C ARG A 59 6.20 10.09 -1.00
N GLY A 60 6.58 10.72 0.12
CA GLY A 60 7.87 11.37 0.29
C GLY A 60 7.99 12.75 -0.36
N GLN A 61 6.99 13.18 -1.11
CA GLN A 61 6.87 14.55 -1.65
C GLN A 61 5.98 15.44 -0.78
N GLU A 62 5.13 14.84 0.04
CA GLU A 62 4.23 15.51 0.97
C GLU A 62 4.44 14.95 2.37
N ARG A 63 4.42 15.82 3.37
CA ARG A 63 4.50 15.47 4.79
C ARG A 63 3.23 15.90 5.50
N PRO A 64 2.55 14.99 6.23
CA PRO A 64 1.42 15.39 7.05
C PRO A 64 1.92 16.19 8.27
N ALA A 65 1.23 17.28 8.57
CA ALA A 65 1.37 18.01 9.81
C ALA A 65 0.05 17.90 10.59
N LEU A 66 0.10 17.29 11.77
CA LEU A 66 -1.05 17.17 12.66
C LEU A 66 -1.02 18.29 13.69
N TYR A 67 -2.09 19.07 13.76
CA TYR A 67 -2.28 20.17 14.70
C TYR A 67 -3.03 19.71 15.96
N LYS A 68 -2.87 20.45 17.04
CA LYS A 68 -3.54 20.15 18.32
C LYS A 68 -5.07 20.18 18.25
N ASP A 69 -5.63 20.89 17.29
CA ASP A 69 -7.07 20.97 17.01
C ASP A 69 -7.59 19.78 16.16
N GLY A 70 -6.73 18.81 15.86
CA GLY A 70 -7.06 17.62 15.05
C GLY A 70 -7.00 17.88 13.55
N ARG A 71 -6.72 19.09 13.09
CA ARG A 71 -6.57 19.40 11.67
C ARG A 71 -5.28 18.76 11.12
N VAL A 72 -5.36 18.27 9.89
CA VAL A 72 -4.19 17.76 9.13
C VAL A 72 -3.97 18.66 7.93
N SER A 73 -2.75 19.16 7.75
CA SER A 73 -2.28 19.75 6.50
C SER A 73 -1.23 18.86 5.83
N TRP A 74 -1.02 19.09 4.55
CA TRP A 74 0.00 18.39 3.78
C TRP A 74 0.96 19.42 3.21
N ASP A 75 2.19 19.41 3.74
CA ASP A 75 3.24 20.31 3.32
C ASP A 75 4.08 19.67 2.23
N GLU A 76 4.34 20.40 1.16
CA GLU A 76 5.24 19.92 0.09
C GLU A 76 6.66 19.71 0.62
N GLN A 77 7.23 18.58 0.27
CA GLN A 77 8.65 18.31 0.40
C GLN A 77 9.27 18.23 -0.99
N LYS A 78 10.21 19.12 -1.28
CA LYS A 78 10.90 19.15 -2.57
C LYS A 78 11.93 18.01 -2.68
N ASN A 79 11.45 16.77 -2.73
CA ASN A 79 12.28 15.62 -3.03
C ASN A 79 11.82 14.97 -4.34
N ALA A 80 12.41 15.40 -5.44
CA ALA A 80 12.09 14.90 -6.78
C ALA A 80 12.36 13.38 -6.97
N SER A 81 13.18 12.79 -6.10
CA SER A 81 13.50 11.36 -6.15
C SER A 81 12.50 10.51 -5.38
N ALA A 82 11.63 11.12 -4.56
CA ALA A 82 10.64 10.39 -3.76
C ALA A 82 9.42 10.01 -4.60
N GLY A 83 8.66 9.07 -4.07
CA GLY A 83 7.45 8.55 -4.69
C GLY A 83 7.65 7.20 -5.36
N PHE A 84 6.54 6.61 -5.75
CA PHE A 84 6.52 5.34 -6.45
C PHE A 84 6.85 5.56 -7.94
N LYS A 85 7.77 4.75 -8.46
CA LYS A 85 8.13 4.74 -9.88
C LYS A 85 7.68 3.41 -10.48
N SER A 86 6.68 3.47 -11.35
CA SER A 86 6.20 2.29 -12.07
C SER A 86 7.30 1.72 -12.97
N GLY A 87 7.34 0.39 -13.08
CA GLY A 87 8.39 -0.34 -13.78
C GLY A 87 9.67 -0.53 -12.96
N LYS A 88 9.74 0.04 -11.75
CA LYS A 88 10.88 -0.10 -10.84
C LYS A 88 10.46 -0.63 -9.47
N HIS A 89 9.53 0.06 -8.83
CA HIS A 89 9.24 -0.17 -7.42
C HIS A 89 8.24 -1.30 -7.17
N GLU A 90 7.72 -1.96 -8.20
CA GLU A 90 6.93 -3.19 -8.08
C GLU A 90 7.76 -4.36 -7.58
N LEU A 91 9.07 -4.34 -7.87
CA LEU A 91 10.02 -5.35 -7.43
C LEU A 91 11.14 -4.69 -6.61
N LEU A 92 11.61 -5.37 -5.60
CA LEU A 92 12.80 -4.95 -4.85
C LEU A 92 14.07 -5.32 -5.64
N PRO A 93 15.19 -4.59 -5.44
CA PRO A 93 16.45 -4.98 -6.05
C PRO A 93 16.97 -6.28 -5.44
N PHE A 94 17.66 -7.06 -6.25
CA PHE A 94 18.49 -8.13 -5.72
C PHE A 94 19.66 -7.53 -4.92
N PRO A 95 20.04 -8.13 -3.79
CA PRO A 95 21.19 -7.67 -3.01
C PRO A 95 22.47 -7.62 -3.85
N ALA A 96 23.29 -6.59 -3.66
CA ALA A 96 24.54 -6.43 -4.39
C ALA A 96 25.48 -7.63 -4.16
N THR A 97 25.48 -8.22 -2.98
CA THR A 97 26.25 -9.43 -2.65
C THR A 97 25.87 -10.61 -3.54
N GLU A 98 24.57 -10.82 -3.76
CA GLU A 98 24.08 -11.89 -4.63
C GLU A 98 24.45 -11.64 -6.10
N MET A 99 24.29 -10.41 -6.58
CA MET A 99 24.68 -9.99 -7.93
C MET A 99 26.19 -10.17 -8.19
N ASN A 100 27.02 -10.00 -7.17
CA ASN A 100 28.47 -10.18 -7.29
C ASN A 100 28.89 -11.65 -7.41
N VAL A 101 28.18 -12.55 -6.75
CA VAL A 101 28.48 -13.97 -6.72
C VAL A 101 27.87 -14.68 -7.93
N ASN A 102 26.62 -14.42 -8.25
CA ASN A 102 25.90 -15.07 -9.34
C ASN A 102 25.95 -14.23 -10.63
N LYS A 103 26.94 -14.52 -11.48
CA LYS A 103 27.15 -13.78 -12.75
C LYS A 103 26.05 -13.99 -13.80
N ASN A 104 25.19 -14.99 -13.62
CA ASN A 104 24.07 -15.26 -14.51
C ASN A 104 22.79 -14.48 -14.08
N MET A 105 22.84 -13.75 -12.99
CA MET A 105 21.71 -12.99 -12.48
C MET A 105 21.66 -11.60 -13.12
N THR A 106 20.46 -11.20 -13.52
CA THR A 106 20.19 -9.84 -14.01
C THR A 106 19.35 -9.11 -12.99
N GLN A 107 19.69 -7.85 -12.73
CA GLN A 107 18.97 -7.02 -11.76
C GLN A 107 17.53 -6.73 -12.24
N ASN A 108 16.63 -6.56 -11.30
CA ASN A 108 15.26 -6.14 -11.58
C ASN A 108 15.22 -4.78 -12.31
N PRO A 109 14.21 -4.55 -13.17
CA PRO A 109 14.12 -3.33 -13.97
C PRO A 109 14.23 -2.06 -13.14
N GLY A 110 15.02 -1.11 -13.61
CA GLY A 110 15.16 0.21 -13.01
C GLY A 110 16.11 0.29 -11.80
N TRP A 111 16.75 -0.82 -11.41
CA TRP A 111 17.72 -0.88 -10.30
C TRP A 111 19.16 -1.01 -10.80
#